data_e7c8e95e6bac63d426f8c0f38786dee1
#
_entry.id   e7c8e95e6bac63d426f8c0f38786dee1
#
_cell.length_a   1.000
_cell.length_b   1.000
_cell.length_c   1.000
_cell.angle_alpha   90.00
_cell.angle_beta   90.00
_cell.angle_gamma   90.00
#
_symmetry.space_group_name_H-M   'P 1'
#
loop_
_entity.id
_entity.type
_entity.pdbx_description
1 polymer ?
#
loop_
_entity_poly.entity_id
_entity_poly.type
_entity_poly.pdbx_seq_one_letter_code
_entity_poly.pdbx_strand_id
1 'polypeptide(L)'
;MLKKTSIFCAIVVLACAGACSAADAPKYDMSKFKTIVQETIKLVKSGDYAGAQKKIQDVEGQWDDGTKDLKAADRKVWNTIDKQMDVAIETCKVAKNAATGEKAEKALADFLTKLDLAEQVK
;
A
#
# COMPACT_ATOMS: atom_id res chain seq x y z
N MET A 1 -62.19 32.19 9.32
CA MET A 1 -61.23 32.81 8.39
C MET A 1 -59.84 32.25 8.66
N LEU A 2 -59.42 31.35 7.84
CA LEU A 2 -58.09 30.73 8.00
C LEU A 2 -57.07 31.55 7.24
N LYS A 3 -56.21 32.26 7.95
CA LYS A 3 -55.03 32.88 7.34
C LYS A 3 -53.95 31.83 7.12
N LYS A 4 -53.75 31.50 5.89
CA LYS A 4 -52.59 30.68 5.48
C LYS A 4 -51.33 31.54 5.61
N THR A 5 -50.55 31.29 6.63
CA THR A 5 -49.17 31.78 6.70
C THR A 5 -48.27 30.84 5.91
N SER A 6 -47.90 31.30 4.75
CA SER A 6 -46.87 30.63 3.92
C SER A 6 -45.52 30.80 4.64
N ILE A 7 -45.02 29.71 5.17
CA ILE A 7 -43.64 29.69 5.67
C ILE A 7 -42.77 29.35 4.45
N PHE A 8 -42.11 30.38 3.95
CA PHE A 8 -41.05 30.21 2.94
C PHE A 8 -39.85 29.62 3.67
N CYS A 9 -39.67 28.31 3.52
CA CYS A 9 -38.41 27.69 3.90
C CYS A 9 -37.35 28.03 2.82
N ALA A 10 -36.55 29.02 3.13
CA ALA A 10 -35.35 29.28 2.36
C ALA A 10 -34.35 28.15 2.64
N ILE A 11 -34.25 27.22 1.70
CA ILE A 11 -33.19 26.25 1.72
C ILE A 11 -31.92 26.98 1.31
N VAL A 12 -31.12 27.36 2.31
CA VAL A 12 -29.74 27.76 2.06
C VAL A 12 -28.97 26.51 1.70
N VAL A 13 -28.85 26.25 0.40
CA VAL A 13 -27.86 25.29 -0.10
C VAL A 13 -26.47 25.90 0.12
N LEU A 14 -25.90 25.60 1.26
CA LEU A 14 -24.51 25.86 1.50
C LEU A 14 -23.72 24.91 0.58
N ALA A 15 -23.38 25.39 -0.60
CA ALA A 15 -22.41 24.73 -1.46
C ALA A 15 -21.07 24.75 -0.71
N CYS A 16 -20.80 23.70 0.07
CA CYS A 16 -19.44 23.37 0.45
C CYS A 16 -18.68 23.04 -0.83
N ALA A 17 -18.11 24.06 -1.44
CA ALA A 17 -16.99 23.90 -2.32
C ALA A 17 -15.84 23.35 -1.45
N GLY A 18 -15.93 22.06 -1.14
CA GLY A 18 -14.79 21.33 -0.67
C GLY A 18 -13.76 21.44 -1.78
N ALA A 19 -12.77 22.30 -1.59
CA ALA A 19 -11.56 22.21 -2.34
C ALA A 19 -11.00 20.81 -2.01
N CYS A 20 -11.34 19.84 -2.84
CA CYS A 20 -10.53 18.65 -2.98
C CYS A 20 -9.19 19.18 -3.50
N SER A 21 -8.30 19.56 -2.58
CA SER A 21 -6.90 19.55 -2.90
C SER A 21 -6.64 18.11 -3.32
N ALA A 22 -6.54 17.88 -4.63
CA ALA A 22 -5.97 16.67 -5.13
C ALA A 22 -4.63 16.58 -4.42
N ALA A 23 -4.53 15.67 -3.43
CA ALA A 23 -3.25 15.33 -2.86
C ALA A 23 -2.39 14.97 -4.08
N ASP A 24 -1.30 15.71 -4.31
CA ASP A 24 -0.42 15.44 -5.44
C ASP A 24 -0.10 13.95 -5.41
N ALA A 25 -0.39 13.26 -6.51
CA ALA A 25 -0.07 11.84 -6.63
C ALA A 25 1.43 11.67 -6.34
N PRO A 26 1.81 10.66 -5.56
CA PRO A 26 3.22 10.45 -5.25
C PRO A 26 3.99 10.28 -6.55
N LYS A 27 5.15 10.91 -6.63
CA LYS A 27 6.03 10.83 -7.82
C LYS A 27 6.44 9.39 -8.12
N TYR A 28 6.63 8.60 -7.07
CA TYR A 28 6.94 7.18 -7.16
C TYR A 28 5.78 6.40 -6.56
N ASP A 29 4.85 5.99 -7.41
CA ASP A 29 3.65 5.24 -7.00
C ASP A 29 3.98 3.78 -6.70
N MET A 30 3.84 3.40 -5.44
CA MET A 30 4.08 2.04 -4.96
C MET A 30 2.79 1.20 -4.83
N SER A 31 1.65 1.71 -5.27
CA SER A 31 0.34 1.05 -5.12
C SER A 31 0.31 -0.39 -5.65
N LYS A 32 0.95 -0.63 -6.77
CA LYS A 32 1.06 -1.95 -7.38
C LYS A 32 1.77 -2.95 -6.47
N PHE A 33 2.91 -2.55 -5.90
CA PHE A 33 3.68 -3.38 -4.99
C PHE A 33 2.94 -3.57 -3.67
N LYS A 34 2.33 -2.53 -3.12
CA LYS A 34 1.50 -2.60 -1.92
C LYS A 34 0.36 -3.61 -2.07
N THR A 35 -0.31 -3.61 -3.21
CA THR A 35 -1.39 -4.57 -3.51
C THR A 35 -0.89 -6.01 -3.47
N ILE A 36 0.24 -6.30 -4.11
CA ILE A 36 0.83 -7.63 -4.11
C ILE A 36 1.19 -8.07 -2.67
N VAL A 37 1.80 -7.18 -1.89
CA VAL A 37 2.17 -7.47 -0.50
C VAL A 37 0.93 -7.73 0.36
N GLN A 38 -0.12 -6.94 0.22
CA GLN A 38 -1.39 -7.13 0.94
C GLN A 38 -2.07 -8.46 0.60
N GLU A 39 -2.07 -8.84 -0.67
CA GLU A 39 -2.59 -10.14 -1.12
C GLU A 39 -1.73 -11.29 -0.56
N THR A 40 -0.42 -11.11 -0.51
CA THR A 40 0.50 -12.08 0.09
C THR A 40 0.22 -12.26 1.59
N ILE A 41 -0.03 -11.18 2.33
CA ILE A 41 -0.41 -11.24 3.75
C ILE A 41 -1.70 -12.05 3.94
N LYS A 42 -2.70 -11.87 3.08
CA LYS A 42 -3.96 -12.63 3.14
C LYS A 42 -3.71 -14.12 2.93
N LEU A 43 -2.83 -14.49 2.01
CA LEU A 43 -2.47 -15.88 1.76
C LEU A 43 -1.74 -16.50 2.96
N VAL A 44 -0.81 -15.79 3.57
CA VAL A 44 -0.13 -16.23 4.80
C VAL A 44 -1.13 -16.45 5.94
N LYS A 45 -2.04 -15.52 6.16
CA LYS A 45 -3.09 -15.62 7.20
C LYS A 45 -4.04 -16.78 6.98
N SER A 46 -4.30 -17.14 5.73
CA SER A 46 -5.14 -18.30 5.39
C SER A 46 -4.39 -19.64 5.47
N GLY A 47 -3.08 -19.62 5.71
CA GLY A 47 -2.23 -20.81 5.75
C GLY A 47 -1.78 -21.30 4.37
N ASP A 48 -2.05 -20.54 3.31
CA ASP A 48 -1.56 -20.83 1.97
C ASP A 48 -0.14 -20.28 1.77
N TYR A 49 0.83 -20.91 2.40
CA TYR A 49 2.23 -20.51 2.37
C TYR A 49 2.86 -20.67 0.99
N ALA A 50 2.49 -21.71 0.24
CA ALA A 50 2.96 -21.92 -1.11
C ALA A 50 2.45 -20.82 -2.07
N GLY A 51 1.18 -20.45 -1.94
CA GLY A 51 0.59 -19.32 -2.68
C GLY A 51 1.24 -17.99 -2.31
N ALA A 52 1.52 -17.76 -1.03
CA ALA A 52 2.19 -16.57 -0.54
C ALA A 52 3.61 -16.43 -1.11
N GLN A 53 4.38 -17.51 -1.10
CA GLN A 53 5.72 -17.55 -1.68
C GLN A 53 5.70 -17.20 -3.17
N LYS A 54 4.79 -17.80 -3.90
CA LYS A 54 4.62 -17.53 -5.34
C LYS A 54 4.21 -16.08 -5.61
N LYS A 55 3.29 -15.55 -4.80
CA LYS A 55 2.77 -14.19 -4.95
C LYS A 55 3.83 -13.12 -4.70
N ILE A 56 4.63 -13.26 -3.65
CA ILE A 56 5.67 -12.27 -3.31
C ILE A 56 6.77 -12.21 -4.37
N GLN A 57 7.03 -13.28 -5.10
CA GLN A 57 7.99 -13.29 -6.21
C GLN A 57 7.58 -12.35 -7.35
N ASP A 58 6.30 -12.04 -7.50
CA ASP A 58 5.82 -11.07 -8.49
C ASP A 58 6.38 -9.66 -8.22
N VAL A 59 6.64 -9.31 -6.96
CA VAL A 59 7.31 -8.05 -6.61
C VAL A 59 8.74 -8.05 -7.08
N GLU A 60 9.50 -9.11 -6.79
CA GLU A 60 10.91 -9.25 -7.19
C GLU A 60 11.08 -9.09 -8.69
N GLY A 61 10.26 -9.78 -9.49
CA GLY A 61 10.33 -9.74 -10.95
C GLY A 61 10.01 -8.37 -11.57
N GLN A 62 9.35 -7.48 -10.83
CA GLN A 62 8.93 -6.16 -11.32
C GLN A 62 9.67 -5.00 -10.64
N TRP A 63 10.44 -5.29 -9.59
CA TRP A 63 11.03 -4.27 -8.73
C TRP A 63 12.07 -3.41 -9.44
N ASP A 64 13.06 -4.03 -10.06
CA ASP A 64 14.15 -3.28 -10.71
C ASP A 64 13.66 -2.38 -11.83
N ASP A 65 12.80 -2.89 -12.71
CA ASP A 65 12.27 -2.11 -13.83
C ASP A 65 11.25 -1.06 -13.38
N GLY A 66 10.41 -1.41 -12.42
CA GLY A 66 9.35 -0.53 -11.91
C GLY A 66 9.85 0.59 -11.00
N THR A 67 11.08 0.50 -10.49
CA THR A 67 11.63 1.44 -9.52
C THR A 67 12.97 2.05 -9.90
N LYS A 68 13.39 1.89 -11.16
CA LYS A 68 14.69 2.42 -11.61
C LYS A 68 14.81 3.94 -11.46
N ASP A 69 13.73 4.68 -11.61
CA ASP A 69 13.70 6.13 -11.44
C ASP A 69 13.87 6.52 -9.97
N LEU A 70 13.26 5.79 -9.04
CA LEU A 70 13.48 5.94 -7.62
C LEU A 70 14.93 5.63 -7.25
N LYS A 71 15.49 4.55 -7.79
CA LYS A 71 16.90 4.17 -7.58
C LYS A 71 17.87 5.25 -8.02
N ALA A 72 17.56 5.91 -9.14
CA ALA A 72 18.36 7.04 -9.64
C ALA A 72 18.20 8.29 -8.79
N ALA A 73 16.99 8.57 -8.27
CA ALA A 73 16.68 9.76 -7.50
C ALA A 73 17.13 9.67 -6.03
N ASP A 74 16.89 8.53 -5.39
CA ASP A 74 17.25 8.27 -3.98
C ASP A 74 17.66 6.81 -3.77
N ARG A 75 18.91 6.53 -4.04
CA ARG A 75 19.48 5.18 -3.87
C ARG A 75 19.41 4.68 -2.43
N LYS A 76 19.47 5.57 -1.44
CA LYS A 76 19.41 5.19 -0.03
C LYS A 76 18.04 4.66 0.36
N VAL A 77 16.99 5.37 -0.04
CA VAL A 77 15.60 4.92 0.12
C VAL A 77 15.38 3.62 -0.66
N TRP A 78 15.81 3.57 -1.91
CA TRP A 78 15.68 2.38 -2.74
C TRP A 78 16.32 1.15 -2.09
N ASN A 79 17.57 1.25 -1.62
CA ASN A 79 18.28 0.16 -0.95
C ASN A 79 17.59 -0.27 0.35
N THR A 80 17.00 0.67 1.09
CA THR A 80 16.28 0.36 2.33
C THR A 80 15.05 -0.50 2.05
N ILE A 81 14.32 -0.18 0.99
CA ILE A 81 13.14 -0.94 0.57
C ILE A 81 13.54 -2.29 0.00
N ASP A 82 14.55 -2.32 -0.86
CA ASP A 82 15.09 -3.52 -1.50
C ASP A 82 15.51 -4.59 -0.48
N LYS A 83 16.24 -4.18 0.55
CA LYS A 83 16.61 -5.08 1.66
C LYS A 83 15.41 -5.63 2.42
N GLN A 84 14.39 -4.83 2.64
CA GLN A 84 13.18 -5.30 3.31
C GLN A 84 12.36 -6.22 2.41
N MET A 85 12.37 -6.01 1.11
CA MET A 85 11.79 -6.92 0.13
C MET A 85 12.44 -8.30 0.22
N ASP A 86 13.78 -8.36 0.26
CA ASP A 86 14.51 -9.62 0.41
C ASP A 86 14.12 -10.36 1.69
N VAL A 87 13.99 -9.64 2.81
CA VAL A 87 13.54 -10.22 4.09
C VAL A 87 12.12 -10.79 3.95
N ALA A 88 11.21 -10.07 3.31
CA ALA A 88 9.84 -10.54 3.10
C ALA A 88 9.80 -11.79 2.21
N ILE A 89 10.58 -11.82 1.15
CA ILE A 89 10.68 -12.98 0.26
C ILE A 89 11.23 -14.21 1.00
N GLU A 90 12.33 -14.06 1.73
CA GLU A 90 12.93 -15.16 2.49
C GLU A 90 12.00 -15.69 3.60
N THR A 91 11.31 -14.82 4.34
CA THR A 91 10.36 -15.26 5.36
C THR A 91 9.15 -15.99 4.78
N CYS A 92 8.66 -15.58 3.60
CA CYS A 92 7.61 -16.30 2.89
C CYS A 92 8.08 -17.65 2.37
N LYS A 93 9.34 -17.74 1.93
CA LYS A 93 9.94 -18.98 1.41
C LYS A 93 10.06 -20.07 2.47
N VAL A 94 10.34 -19.69 3.71
CA VAL A 94 10.48 -20.63 4.84
C VAL A 94 9.21 -20.83 5.65
N ALA A 95 8.13 -20.09 5.38
CA ALA A 95 6.87 -20.21 6.08
C ALA A 95 6.22 -21.59 5.84
N LYS A 96 5.91 -22.33 6.91
CA LYS A 96 5.36 -23.70 6.88
C LYS A 96 4.27 -23.93 7.91
N ASN A 97 4.19 -23.10 8.95
CA ASN A 97 3.29 -23.23 10.08
C ASN A 97 2.97 -21.86 10.67
N ALA A 98 2.11 -21.84 11.69
CA ALA A 98 1.68 -20.59 12.32
C ALA A 98 2.85 -19.72 12.80
N ALA A 99 3.86 -20.30 13.44
CA ALA A 99 4.99 -19.55 13.99
C ALA A 99 5.87 -18.92 12.90
N THR A 100 6.14 -19.64 11.81
CA THR A 100 6.88 -19.11 10.66
C THR A 100 6.02 -18.19 9.80
N GLY A 101 4.69 -18.43 9.78
CA GLY A 101 3.72 -17.54 9.15
C GLY A 101 3.65 -16.17 9.80
N GLU A 102 3.67 -16.09 11.14
CA GLU A 102 3.71 -14.81 11.86
C GLU A 102 4.96 -13.99 11.52
N LYS A 103 6.10 -14.65 11.36
CA LYS A 103 7.34 -13.98 10.94
C LYS A 103 7.21 -13.42 9.53
N ALA A 104 6.59 -14.16 8.62
CA ALA A 104 6.33 -13.71 7.26
C ALA A 104 5.34 -12.52 7.26
N GLU A 105 4.26 -12.60 8.03
CA GLU A 105 3.30 -11.48 8.17
C GLU A 105 4.00 -10.21 8.65
N LYS A 106 4.83 -10.33 9.68
CA LYS A 106 5.58 -9.19 10.22
C LYS A 106 6.53 -8.60 9.17
N ALA A 107 7.28 -9.43 8.47
CA ALA A 107 8.21 -8.98 7.42
C ALA A 107 7.47 -8.29 6.26
N LEU A 108 6.31 -8.80 5.88
CA LEU A 108 5.45 -8.20 4.85
C LEU A 108 4.85 -6.87 5.31
N ALA A 109 4.42 -6.77 6.57
CA ALA A 109 3.93 -5.51 7.15
C ALA A 109 5.04 -4.45 7.22
N ASP A 110 6.24 -4.85 7.60
CA ASP A 110 7.43 -3.97 7.60
C ASP A 110 7.77 -3.53 6.16
N PHE A 111 7.60 -4.41 5.18
CA PHE A 111 7.78 -4.07 3.77
C PHE A 111 6.76 -3.03 3.28
N LEU A 112 5.49 -3.16 3.63
CA LEU A 112 4.47 -2.14 3.35
C LEU A 112 4.87 -0.76 3.90
N THR A 113 5.35 -0.73 5.14
CA THR A 113 5.82 0.50 5.78
C THR A 113 7.02 1.10 5.03
N LYS A 114 7.94 0.28 4.55
CA LYS A 114 9.09 0.75 3.77
C LYS A 114 8.70 1.28 2.40
N LEU A 115 7.69 0.70 1.75
CA LEU A 115 7.17 1.21 0.48
C LEU A 115 6.65 2.65 0.60
N ASP A 116 6.11 3.03 1.77
CA ASP A 116 5.69 4.41 2.03
C ASP A 116 6.85 5.43 1.96
N LEU A 117 8.08 5.00 2.23
CA LEU A 117 9.25 5.88 2.12
C LEU A 117 9.47 6.35 0.69
N ALA A 118 9.22 5.50 -0.31
CA ALA A 118 9.34 5.86 -1.71
C ALA A 118 8.36 6.96 -2.12
N GLU A 119 7.16 6.91 -1.58
CA GLU A 119 6.11 7.90 -1.88
C GLU A 119 6.39 9.27 -1.27
N GLN A 120 7.32 9.35 -0.31
CA GLN A 120 7.75 10.60 0.33
C GLN A 120 8.92 11.27 -0.39
N VAL A 121 9.57 10.59 -1.33
CA VAL A 121 10.67 11.15 -2.12
C VAL A 121 10.10 12.17 -3.11
N LYS A 122 10.68 13.38 -3.11
CA LYS A 122 10.23 14.52 -3.93
C LYS A 122 11.05 14.69 -5.21
#